data_78680bd966d798d74ec99ecaed6239b4
#
_entry.id   78680bd966d798d74ec99ecaed6239b4
#
_cell.length_a   1.000
_cell.length_b   1.000
_cell.length_c   1.000
_cell.angle_alpha   90.00
_cell.angle_beta   90.00
_cell.angle_gamma   90.00
#
_symmetry.space_group_name_H-M   'P 1'
#
loop_
_entity.id
_entity.type
_entity.pdbx_description
1 polymer ?
#
loop_
_entity_poly.entity_id
_entity_poly.type
_entity_poly.pdbx_seq_one_letter_code
_entity_poly.pdbx_strand_id
1 'polypeptide(L)'
;MPYQSEFRPGLFAGKTVIVTGGGSGIGRCTAHELASLGAHVAIVGRKIEKLEQVRGEIEEDGGAVSIHACDIRDEEGVIATITRVLDSTGRIDGLVNNAGGQYRAGLETISTKGFEAVVKNNLTGGFIFMREVFNRWMQANGGAIVNITADISNGWPMFGHSAAARGGMLTLTESAACEWASSGVRVNALAPGGIASSGFEVYTPENWAEVKKVAAKVPMQRFGNEAEISAGIVFLLSPAASYITGTCLRIDGGSPNARATFELKPHDRSPPPFDGFHRAKPTRT
;
A
#
# COMPACT_ATOMS: atom_id res chain seq x y z
N MET A 1 18.77 -11.63 -9.48
CA MET A 1 17.58 -12.17 -10.22
C MET A 1 16.47 -11.17 -10.03
N PRO A 2 15.64 -10.84 -11.04
CA PRO A 2 14.53 -9.89 -10.89
C PRO A 2 13.47 -10.45 -9.95
N TYR A 3 12.48 -9.61 -9.60
CA TYR A 3 11.34 -9.99 -8.77
C TYR A 3 10.64 -11.26 -9.31
N GLN A 4 10.35 -12.20 -8.43
CA GLN A 4 9.67 -13.45 -8.79
C GLN A 4 8.19 -13.35 -8.41
N SER A 5 7.36 -12.89 -9.35
CA SER A 5 5.92 -12.80 -9.17
C SER A 5 5.23 -14.12 -9.51
N GLU A 6 4.15 -14.44 -8.79
CA GLU A 6 3.24 -15.55 -9.11
C GLU A 6 2.29 -15.22 -10.28
N PHE A 7 2.31 -13.99 -10.78
CA PHE A 7 1.50 -13.59 -11.92
C PHE A 7 2.25 -13.81 -13.24
N ARG A 8 1.50 -14.00 -14.32
CA ARG A 8 2.08 -14.22 -15.65
C ARG A 8 2.95 -13.04 -16.09
N PRO A 9 4.11 -13.27 -16.67
CA PRO A 9 4.94 -12.22 -17.25
C PRO A 9 4.15 -11.34 -18.24
N GLY A 10 4.42 -10.03 -18.24
CA GLY A 10 3.76 -9.08 -19.14
C GLY A 10 2.30 -8.76 -18.80
N LEU A 11 1.79 -9.14 -17.63
CA LEU A 11 0.42 -8.85 -17.19
C LEU A 11 0.07 -7.36 -17.28
N PHE A 12 1.04 -6.48 -17.02
CA PHE A 12 0.91 -5.02 -17.07
C PHE A 12 1.68 -4.38 -18.23
N ALA A 13 2.04 -5.16 -19.27
CA ALA A 13 2.72 -4.60 -20.44
C ALA A 13 1.90 -3.47 -21.07
N GLY A 14 2.56 -2.33 -21.33
CA GLY A 14 1.93 -1.13 -21.86
C GLY A 14 0.97 -0.40 -20.91
N LYS A 15 1.03 -0.69 -19.60
CA LYS A 15 0.25 -0.02 -18.55
C LYS A 15 1.14 0.92 -17.74
N THR A 16 0.55 2.01 -17.24
CA THR A 16 1.20 2.93 -16.31
C THR A 16 0.49 2.88 -14.96
N VAL A 17 1.26 2.67 -13.89
CA VAL A 17 0.75 2.61 -12.52
C VAL A 17 1.50 3.61 -11.64
N ILE A 18 0.75 4.48 -10.95
CA ILE A 18 1.31 5.37 -9.93
C ILE A 18 1.34 4.63 -8.60
N VAL A 19 2.49 4.68 -7.90
CA VAL A 19 2.64 4.12 -6.55
C VAL A 19 3.13 5.23 -5.60
N THR A 20 2.24 5.71 -4.73
CA THR A 20 2.63 6.68 -3.71
C THR A 20 3.35 5.98 -2.56
N GLY A 21 4.37 6.64 -1.99
CA GLY A 21 5.24 6.02 -1.00
C GLY A 21 6.15 4.93 -1.58
N GLY A 22 6.46 5.00 -2.89
CA GLY A 22 7.22 3.99 -3.62
C GLY A 22 8.70 3.88 -3.25
N GLY A 23 9.21 4.75 -2.39
CA GLY A 23 10.64 4.75 -1.99
C GLY A 23 11.01 3.79 -0.86
N SER A 24 10.06 3.04 -0.27
CA SER A 24 10.36 2.08 0.82
C SER A 24 9.19 1.13 1.07
N GLY A 25 9.45 0.06 1.83
CA GLY A 25 8.43 -0.83 2.36
C GLY A 25 7.53 -1.44 1.28
N ILE A 26 6.26 -1.56 1.59
CA ILE A 26 5.23 -2.11 0.69
C ILE A 26 5.23 -1.40 -0.66
N GLY A 27 5.33 -0.07 -0.68
CA GLY A 27 5.32 0.70 -1.92
C GLY A 27 6.52 0.39 -2.83
N ARG A 28 7.74 0.25 -2.26
CA ARG A 28 8.93 -0.17 -3.00
C ARG A 28 8.75 -1.59 -3.56
N CYS A 29 8.31 -2.53 -2.74
CA CYS A 29 8.07 -3.91 -3.16
C CYS A 29 7.04 -3.97 -4.29
N THR A 30 5.91 -3.26 -4.16
CA THR A 30 4.87 -3.19 -5.19
C THR A 30 5.38 -2.57 -6.49
N ALA A 31 6.24 -1.54 -6.41
CA ALA A 31 6.84 -0.95 -7.60
C ALA A 31 7.72 -1.97 -8.36
N HIS A 32 8.54 -2.75 -7.65
CA HIS A 32 9.33 -3.82 -8.25
C HIS A 32 8.47 -4.90 -8.89
N GLU A 33 7.42 -5.37 -8.22
CA GLU A 33 6.54 -6.40 -8.78
C GLU A 33 5.83 -5.91 -10.03
N LEU A 34 5.22 -4.72 -10.01
CA LEU A 34 4.54 -4.13 -11.17
C LEU A 34 5.51 -3.94 -12.35
N ALA A 35 6.72 -3.45 -12.09
CA ALA A 35 7.75 -3.28 -13.13
C ALA A 35 8.18 -4.63 -13.72
N SER A 36 8.38 -5.67 -12.90
CA SER A 36 8.70 -7.03 -13.38
C SER A 36 7.59 -7.65 -14.24
N LEU A 37 6.35 -7.19 -14.06
CA LEU A 37 5.19 -7.58 -14.85
C LEU A 37 4.96 -6.70 -16.09
N GLY A 38 5.90 -5.78 -16.39
CA GLY A 38 5.92 -4.97 -17.60
C GLY A 38 5.23 -3.61 -17.50
N ALA A 39 4.84 -3.16 -16.32
CA ALA A 39 4.31 -1.81 -16.12
C ALA A 39 5.41 -0.75 -16.23
N HIS A 40 5.06 0.43 -16.74
CA HIS A 40 5.77 1.65 -16.37
C HIS A 40 5.28 2.10 -14.99
N VAL A 41 6.18 2.18 -14.01
CA VAL A 41 5.80 2.52 -12.64
C VAL A 41 6.24 3.95 -12.30
N ALA A 42 5.28 4.84 -12.02
CA ALA A 42 5.57 6.18 -11.54
C ALA A 42 5.59 6.17 -10.01
N ILE A 43 6.79 6.16 -9.40
CA ILE A 43 6.92 6.16 -7.95
C ILE A 43 6.95 7.59 -7.40
N VAL A 44 6.14 7.82 -6.37
CA VAL A 44 5.95 9.14 -5.75
C VAL A 44 6.38 9.10 -4.29
N GLY A 45 7.10 10.14 -3.84
CA GLY A 45 7.50 10.26 -2.45
C GLY A 45 8.22 11.57 -2.16
N ARG A 46 8.43 11.89 -0.88
CA ARG A 46 9.04 13.17 -0.47
C ARG A 46 10.56 13.20 -0.56
N LYS A 47 11.21 12.04 -0.39
CA LYS A 47 12.67 11.92 -0.34
C LYS A 47 13.19 11.42 -1.66
N ILE A 48 13.77 12.34 -2.44
CA ILE A 48 14.25 12.04 -3.79
C ILE A 48 15.32 10.95 -3.78
N GLU A 49 16.19 10.93 -2.77
CA GLU A 49 17.30 9.97 -2.66
C GLU A 49 16.77 8.52 -2.57
N LYS A 50 15.64 8.32 -1.86
CA LYS A 50 15.00 7.00 -1.78
C LYS A 50 14.36 6.60 -3.10
N LEU A 51 13.78 7.56 -3.82
CA LEU A 51 13.19 7.29 -5.13
C LEU A 51 14.27 6.97 -6.16
N GLU A 52 15.40 7.69 -6.14
CA GLU A 52 16.54 7.42 -7.01
C GLU A 52 17.14 6.04 -6.76
N GLN A 53 17.26 5.63 -5.49
CA GLN A 53 17.68 4.28 -5.16
C GLN A 53 16.75 3.23 -5.79
N VAL A 54 15.44 3.36 -5.59
CA VAL A 54 14.44 2.39 -6.11
C VAL A 54 14.40 2.42 -7.64
N ARG A 55 14.56 3.60 -8.26
CA ARG A 55 14.69 3.70 -9.71
C ARG A 55 15.87 2.88 -10.21
N GLY A 56 17.06 3.09 -9.63
CA GLY A 56 18.26 2.34 -10.02
C GLY A 56 18.08 0.82 -9.88
N GLU A 57 17.42 0.38 -8.81
CA GLU A 57 17.13 -1.03 -8.57
C GLU A 57 16.19 -1.63 -9.64
N ILE A 58 15.13 -0.90 -10.02
CA ILE A 58 14.16 -1.35 -11.03
C ILE A 58 14.78 -1.33 -12.43
N GLU A 59 15.56 -0.30 -12.77
CA GLU A 59 16.28 -0.20 -14.04
C GLU A 59 17.34 -1.30 -14.19
N GLU A 60 18.06 -1.62 -13.11
CA GLU A 60 19.01 -2.75 -13.07
C GLU A 60 18.32 -4.10 -13.34
N ASP A 61 17.08 -4.26 -12.85
CA ASP A 61 16.27 -5.46 -13.08
C ASP A 61 15.56 -5.43 -14.47
N GLY A 62 15.78 -4.39 -15.29
CA GLY A 62 15.21 -4.24 -16.64
C GLY A 62 13.79 -3.69 -16.68
N GLY A 63 13.28 -3.16 -15.57
CA GLY A 63 11.95 -2.56 -15.47
C GLY A 63 11.92 -1.10 -15.92
N ALA A 64 10.72 -0.57 -16.17
CA ALA A 64 10.47 0.81 -16.54
C ALA A 64 9.91 1.61 -15.34
N VAL A 65 10.55 2.73 -15.00
CA VAL A 65 10.17 3.53 -13.82
C VAL A 65 10.41 5.01 -14.06
N SER A 66 9.56 5.87 -13.47
CA SER A 66 9.80 7.30 -13.32
C SER A 66 9.65 7.71 -11.86
N ILE A 67 10.38 8.74 -11.43
CA ILE A 67 10.39 9.21 -10.05
C ILE A 67 9.81 10.62 -9.94
N HIS A 68 9.01 10.85 -8.91
CA HIS A 68 8.33 12.12 -8.69
C HIS A 68 8.42 12.53 -7.21
N ALA A 69 9.27 13.52 -6.94
CA ALA A 69 9.33 14.12 -5.60
C ALA A 69 8.05 14.95 -5.37
N CYS A 70 7.21 14.49 -4.45
CA CYS A 70 5.93 15.14 -4.14
C CYS A 70 5.50 14.82 -2.71
N ASP A 71 4.98 15.82 -2.02
CA ASP A 71 4.20 15.61 -0.80
C ASP A 71 2.73 15.41 -1.20
N ILE A 72 2.17 14.27 -0.87
CA ILE A 72 0.76 13.94 -1.23
C ILE A 72 -0.26 14.89 -0.60
N ARG A 73 0.15 15.70 0.39
CA ARG A 73 -0.68 16.69 1.07
C ARG A 73 -0.71 18.05 0.36
N ASP A 74 0.16 18.24 -0.62
CA ASP A 74 0.25 19.42 -1.47
C ASP A 74 -0.52 19.17 -2.77
N GLU A 75 -1.70 19.76 -2.87
CA GLU A 75 -2.60 19.54 -4.00
C GLU A 75 -2.01 20.02 -5.32
N GLU A 76 -1.34 21.18 -5.35
CA GLU A 76 -0.68 21.70 -6.55
C GLU A 76 0.47 20.78 -7.00
N GLY A 77 1.25 20.30 -6.03
CA GLY A 77 2.31 19.32 -6.27
C GLY A 77 1.79 17.98 -6.82
N VAL A 78 0.63 17.52 -6.33
CA VAL A 78 -0.05 16.31 -6.84
C VAL A 78 -0.51 16.54 -8.28
N ILE A 79 -1.18 17.64 -8.56
CA ILE A 79 -1.63 18.02 -9.91
C ILE A 79 -0.44 18.03 -10.88
N ALA A 80 0.63 18.73 -10.52
CA ALA A 80 1.84 18.80 -11.35
C ALA A 80 2.48 17.42 -11.55
N THR A 81 2.44 16.56 -10.55
CA THR A 81 2.96 15.19 -10.63
C THR A 81 2.16 14.35 -11.63
N ILE A 82 0.83 14.34 -11.52
CA ILE A 82 -0.04 13.60 -12.43
C ILE A 82 0.10 14.09 -13.86
N THR A 83 0.20 15.41 -14.06
CA THR A 83 0.45 16.01 -15.39
C THR A 83 1.76 15.49 -15.98
N ARG A 84 2.87 15.51 -15.23
CA ARG A 84 4.17 14.98 -15.71
C ARG A 84 4.11 13.47 -16.05
N VAL A 85 3.37 12.68 -15.28
CA VAL A 85 3.18 11.25 -15.62
C VAL A 85 2.42 11.13 -16.93
N LEU A 86 1.33 11.87 -17.13
CA LEU A 86 0.56 11.84 -18.38
C LEU A 86 1.38 12.33 -19.57
N ASP A 87 2.15 13.41 -19.42
CA ASP A 87 3.02 13.93 -20.49
C ASP A 87 4.08 12.93 -20.94
N SER A 88 4.60 12.13 -20.00
CA SER A 88 5.66 11.15 -20.30
C SER A 88 5.16 9.80 -20.79
N THR A 89 3.98 9.35 -20.32
CA THR A 89 3.49 7.99 -20.60
C THR A 89 2.19 7.94 -21.42
N GLY A 90 1.49 9.08 -21.51
CA GLY A 90 0.22 9.21 -22.22
C GLY A 90 -0.96 8.51 -21.54
N ARG A 91 -0.77 7.89 -20.33
CA ARG A 91 -1.82 7.12 -19.67
C ARG A 91 -1.56 6.88 -18.19
N ILE A 92 -2.64 6.59 -17.43
CA ILE A 92 -2.58 6.13 -16.03
C ILE A 92 -3.64 5.04 -15.86
N ASP A 93 -3.23 3.78 -15.83
CA ASP A 93 -4.14 2.63 -15.71
C ASP A 93 -4.40 2.20 -14.27
N GLY A 94 -3.48 2.53 -13.38
CA GLY A 94 -3.58 2.17 -11.96
C GLY A 94 -3.04 3.24 -11.02
N LEU A 95 -3.62 3.27 -9.82
CA LEU A 95 -3.13 4.08 -8.71
C LEU A 95 -3.06 3.21 -7.45
N VAL A 96 -1.90 3.22 -6.79
CA VAL A 96 -1.72 2.64 -5.46
C VAL A 96 -1.49 3.77 -4.45
N ASN A 97 -2.52 4.10 -3.67
CA ASN A 97 -2.43 5.01 -2.56
C ASN A 97 -1.84 4.30 -1.34
N ASN A 98 -0.51 4.22 -1.30
CA ASN A 98 0.22 3.55 -0.24
C ASN A 98 0.93 4.53 0.71
N ALA A 99 1.24 5.75 0.27
CA ALA A 99 1.87 6.73 1.14
C ALA A 99 1.04 6.98 2.41
N GLY A 100 1.70 6.89 3.55
CA GLY A 100 1.07 7.05 4.84
C GLY A 100 2.09 7.12 5.96
N GLY A 101 1.61 7.16 7.18
CA GLY A 101 2.44 7.14 8.38
C GLY A 101 1.65 7.54 9.61
N GLN A 102 2.08 7.04 10.75
CA GLN A 102 1.49 7.30 12.07
C GLN A 102 2.56 7.21 13.15
N TYR A 103 2.18 7.60 14.35
CA TYR A 103 2.98 7.42 15.55
C TYR A 103 2.13 6.81 16.67
N ARG A 104 2.78 6.18 17.64
CA ARG A 104 2.10 5.54 18.76
C ARG A 104 1.84 6.56 19.86
N ALA A 105 0.56 6.75 20.26
CA ALA A 105 0.15 7.62 21.35
C ALA A 105 -1.22 7.23 21.92
N GLY A 106 -1.45 7.42 23.20
CA GLY A 106 -2.79 7.33 23.81
C GLY A 106 -3.68 8.46 23.31
N LEU A 107 -4.99 8.22 23.15
CA LEU A 107 -5.92 9.21 22.62
C LEU A 107 -5.88 10.53 23.36
N GLU A 108 -5.75 10.48 24.69
CA GLU A 108 -5.69 11.63 25.59
C GLU A 108 -4.42 12.49 25.41
N THR A 109 -3.37 11.93 24.78
CA THR A 109 -2.09 12.62 24.55
C THR A 109 -1.93 13.16 23.14
N ILE A 110 -2.83 12.80 22.23
CA ILE A 110 -2.77 13.26 20.83
C ILE A 110 -3.23 14.71 20.76
N SER A 111 -2.33 15.63 20.36
CA SER A 111 -2.72 17.00 20.09
C SER A 111 -3.59 17.10 18.82
N THR A 112 -4.45 18.12 18.73
CA THR A 112 -5.25 18.40 17.51
C THR A 112 -4.36 18.47 16.27
N LYS A 113 -3.23 19.18 16.33
CA LYS A 113 -2.25 19.28 15.23
C LYS A 113 -1.68 17.90 14.84
N GLY A 114 -1.40 17.04 15.81
CA GLY A 114 -0.92 15.69 15.56
C GLY A 114 -1.98 14.81 14.93
N PHE A 115 -3.24 14.91 15.38
CA PHE A 115 -4.38 14.24 14.77
C PHE A 115 -4.57 14.65 13.30
N GLU A 116 -4.64 15.95 13.05
CA GLU A 116 -4.79 16.51 11.71
C GLU A 116 -3.65 16.12 10.76
N ALA A 117 -2.41 16.10 11.25
CA ALA A 117 -1.26 15.70 10.45
C ALA A 117 -1.38 14.25 9.96
N VAL A 118 -1.89 13.33 10.81
CA VAL A 118 -2.11 11.94 10.44
C VAL A 118 -3.31 11.80 9.51
N VAL A 119 -4.39 12.55 9.73
CA VAL A 119 -5.55 12.57 8.81
C VAL A 119 -5.13 13.11 7.44
N LYS A 120 -4.39 14.23 7.38
CA LYS A 120 -3.88 14.78 6.12
C LYS A 120 -3.02 13.78 5.36
N ASN A 121 -2.20 13.01 6.07
CA ASN A 121 -1.29 12.05 5.45
C ASN A 121 -1.98 10.75 5.00
N ASN A 122 -2.92 10.21 5.80
CA ASN A 122 -3.50 8.88 5.54
C ASN A 122 -4.90 8.91 4.89
N LEU A 123 -5.52 10.09 4.79
CA LEU A 123 -6.84 10.26 4.18
C LEU A 123 -6.82 11.35 3.11
N THR A 124 -6.55 12.61 3.49
CA THR A 124 -6.68 13.73 2.55
C THR A 124 -5.75 13.61 1.36
N GLY A 125 -4.47 13.22 1.56
CA GLY A 125 -3.50 13.04 0.47
C GLY A 125 -3.91 11.94 -0.51
N GLY A 126 -4.44 10.82 0.00
CA GLY A 126 -4.99 9.75 -0.85
C GLY A 126 -6.22 10.21 -1.64
N PHE A 127 -7.10 10.97 -1.00
CA PHE A 127 -8.26 11.58 -1.68
C PHE A 127 -7.83 12.51 -2.83
N ILE A 128 -6.86 13.40 -2.61
CA ILE A 128 -6.37 14.30 -3.65
C ILE A 128 -5.85 13.49 -4.85
N PHE A 129 -4.99 12.47 -4.62
CA PHE A 129 -4.50 11.62 -5.70
C PHE A 129 -5.60 10.90 -6.46
N MET A 130 -6.57 10.29 -5.75
CA MET A 130 -7.70 9.59 -6.39
C MET A 130 -8.50 10.53 -7.27
N ARG A 131 -8.89 11.69 -6.74
CA ARG A 131 -9.69 12.68 -7.45
C ARG A 131 -8.98 13.21 -8.70
N GLU A 132 -7.70 13.56 -8.58
CA GLU A 132 -6.95 14.14 -9.69
C GLU A 132 -6.64 13.11 -10.79
N VAL A 133 -6.33 11.85 -10.44
CA VAL A 133 -6.17 10.78 -11.42
C VAL A 133 -7.51 10.48 -12.11
N PHE A 134 -8.62 10.47 -11.37
CA PHE A 134 -9.94 10.29 -11.94
C PHE A 134 -10.28 11.40 -12.93
N ASN A 135 -10.24 12.66 -12.50
CA ASN A 135 -10.64 13.81 -13.30
C ASN A 135 -9.79 14.00 -14.57
N ARG A 136 -8.48 13.70 -14.48
CA ARG A 136 -7.54 13.95 -15.58
C ARG A 136 -7.40 12.79 -16.55
N TRP A 137 -7.76 11.58 -16.11
CA TRP A 137 -7.57 10.41 -16.96
C TRP A 137 -8.65 9.33 -16.83
N MET A 138 -8.90 8.80 -15.63
CA MET A 138 -9.71 7.59 -15.48
C MET A 138 -11.19 7.80 -15.78
N GLN A 139 -11.72 9.01 -15.65
CA GLN A 139 -13.10 9.32 -16.01
C GLN A 139 -13.42 8.95 -17.47
N ALA A 140 -12.49 9.18 -18.38
CA ALA A 140 -12.65 8.90 -19.80
C ALA A 140 -12.11 7.53 -20.23
N ASN A 141 -11.19 6.94 -19.47
CA ASN A 141 -10.39 5.79 -19.90
C ASN A 141 -10.53 4.53 -19.02
N GLY A 142 -11.24 4.64 -17.90
CA GLY A 142 -11.29 3.58 -16.91
C GLY A 142 -9.97 3.42 -16.13
N GLY A 143 -9.93 2.44 -15.24
CA GLY A 143 -8.73 2.14 -14.46
C GLY A 143 -9.00 1.37 -13.17
N ALA A 144 -7.97 1.23 -12.34
CA ALA A 144 -8.09 0.60 -11.04
C ALA A 144 -7.30 1.35 -9.95
N ILE A 145 -7.93 1.55 -8.80
CA ILE A 145 -7.34 2.22 -7.64
C ILE A 145 -7.31 1.26 -6.46
N VAL A 146 -6.16 1.17 -5.80
CA VAL A 146 -6.00 0.41 -4.55
C VAL A 146 -5.53 1.35 -3.44
N ASN A 147 -6.35 1.48 -2.41
CA ASN A 147 -6.07 2.28 -1.22
C ASN A 147 -5.53 1.39 -0.11
N ILE A 148 -4.31 1.62 0.35
CA ILE A 148 -3.76 0.89 1.49
C ILE A 148 -4.33 1.48 2.77
N THR A 149 -5.02 0.62 3.54
CA THR A 149 -5.57 0.93 4.86
C THR A 149 -4.77 0.23 5.96
N ALA A 150 -5.42 -0.31 6.96
CA ALA A 150 -4.84 -1.14 8.00
C ALA A 150 -5.92 -2.05 8.60
N ASP A 151 -5.51 -3.03 9.38
CA ASP A 151 -6.45 -3.76 10.22
C ASP A 151 -6.98 -2.84 11.34
N ILE A 152 -8.19 -2.34 11.16
CA ILE A 152 -8.89 -1.44 12.09
C ILE A 152 -10.23 -2.02 12.55
N SER A 153 -10.50 -3.28 12.26
CA SER A 153 -11.81 -3.92 12.42
C SER A 153 -12.37 -3.86 13.85
N ASN A 154 -11.49 -3.77 14.86
CA ASN A 154 -11.87 -3.70 16.28
C ASN A 154 -11.32 -2.42 16.95
N GLY A 155 -11.10 -1.36 16.18
CA GLY A 155 -10.35 -0.19 16.61
C GLY A 155 -8.84 -0.48 16.64
N TRP A 156 -8.06 0.58 16.88
CA TRP A 156 -6.60 0.45 16.94
C TRP A 156 -6.05 1.23 18.13
N PRO A 157 -6.07 0.63 19.35
CA PRO A 157 -5.53 1.27 20.55
C PRO A 157 -4.12 1.78 20.31
N MET A 158 -3.79 2.95 20.86
CA MET A 158 -2.54 3.69 20.67
C MET A 158 -2.33 4.29 19.27
N PHE A 159 -3.25 4.06 18.32
CA PHE A 159 -3.20 4.58 16.95
C PHE A 159 -4.56 5.16 16.51
N GLY A 160 -5.37 5.68 17.44
CA GLY A 160 -6.74 6.13 17.19
C GLY A 160 -6.87 7.14 16.04
N HIS A 161 -5.93 8.07 15.89
CA HIS A 161 -5.88 9.03 14.79
C HIS A 161 -5.66 8.34 13.42
N SER A 162 -4.83 7.30 13.39
CA SER A 162 -4.62 6.51 12.17
C SER A 162 -5.83 5.64 11.87
N ALA A 163 -6.44 5.01 12.88
CA ALA A 163 -7.68 4.24 12.72
C ALA A 163 -8.81 5.09 12.14
N ALA A 164 -8.99 6.32 12.65
CA ALA A 164 -9.99 7.26 12.13
C ALA A 164 -9.73 7.61 10.65
N ALA A 165 -8.48 7.94 10.29
CA ALA A 165 -8.10 8.25 8.92
C ALA A 165 -8.27 7.05 7.97
N ARG A 166 -7.87 5.85 8.40
CA ARG A 166 -7.99 4.60 7.61
C ARG A 166 -9.45 4.15 7.46
N GLY A 167 -10.27 4.34 8.51
CA GLY A 167 -11.72 4.12 8.43
C GLY A 167 -12.39 5.07 7.44
N GLY A 168 -12.01 6.34 7.46
CA GLY A 168 -12.44 7.33 6.45
C GLY A 168 -12.04 6.94 5.03
N MET A 169 -10.80 6.43 4.82
CA MET A 169 -10.35 5.96 3.52
C MET A 169 -11.15 4.73 3.05
N LEU A 170 -11.54 3.84 3.96
CA LEU A 170 -12.37 2.68 3.62
C LEU A 170 -13.75 3.13 3.10
N THR A 171 -14.44 3.99 3.84
CA THR A 171 -15.75 4.53 3.41
C THR A 171 -15.63 5.35 2.12
N LEU A 172 -14.53 6.11 1.95
CA LEU A 172 -14.26 6.84 0.71
C LEU A 172 -14.05 5.88 -0.48
N THR A 173 -13.40 4.73 -0.26
CA THR A 173 -13.23 3.67 -1.26
C THR A 173 -14.59 3.15 -1.73
N GLU A 174 -15.50 2.86 -0.81
CA GLU A 174 -16.86 2.38 -1.11
C GLU A 174 -17.67 3.42 -1.90
N SER A 175 -17.60 4.69 -1.50
CA SER A 175 -18.27 5.80 -2.19
C SER A 175 -17.75 5.97 -3.61
N ALA A 176 -16.43 6.06 -3.78
CA ALA A 176 -15.78 6.22 -5.09
C ALA A 176 -16.04 5.01 -6.01
N ALA A 177 -16.11 3.81 -5.46
CA ALA A 177 -16.44 2.61 -6.22
C ALA A 177 -17.84 2.69 -6.86
N CYS A 178 -18.81 3.23 -6.12
CA CYS A 178 -20.17 3.45 -6.64
C CYS A 178 -20.23 4.59 -7.65
N GLU A 179 -19.63 5.74 -7.32
CA GLU A 179 -19.70 6.94 -8.14
C GLU A 179 -18.97 6.79 -9.48
N TRP A 180 -17.83 6.07 -9.50
CA TRP A 180 -16.94 5.97 -10.67
C TRP A 180 -17.12 4.69 -11.47
N ALA A 181 -18.02 3.79 -11.06
CA ALA A 181 -18.29 2.54 -11.79
C ALA A 181 -18.73 2.79 -13.24
N SER A 182 -19.54 3.83 -13.49
CA SER A 182 -19.98 4.20 -14.85
C SER A 182 -18.83 4.63 -15.77
N SER A 183 -17.70 5.04 -15.21
CA SER A 183 -16.47 5.36 -15.94
C SER A 183 -15.56 4.15 -16.13
N GLY A 184 -15.97 2.96 -15.71
CA GLY A 184 -15.13 1.74 -15.80
C GLY A 184 -13.98 1.76 -14.79
N VAL A 185 -14.10 2.51 -13.69
CA VAL A 185 -13.08 2.59 -12.64
C VAL A 185 -13.45 1.69 -11.47
N ARG A 186 -12.53 0.81 -11.09
CA ARG A 186 -12.64 -0.01 -9.87
C ARG A 186 -11.83 0.63 -8.75
N VAL A 187 -12.43 0.76 -7.59
CA VAL A 187 -11.75 1.31 -6.40
C VAL A 187 -11.88 0.31 -5.26
N ASN A 188 -10.75 -0.18 -4.76
CA ASN A 188 -10.72 -1.14 -3.67
C ASN A 188 -9.73 -0.71 -2.58
N ALA A 189 -9.92 -1.20 -1.39
CA ALA A 189 -8.97 -1.07 -0.29
C ALA A 189 -8.22 -2.39 -0.06
N LEU A 190 -7.03 -2.30 0.50
CA LEU A 190 -6.28 -3.43 1.03
C LEU A 190 -5.84 -3.09 2.45
N ALA A 191 -6.13 -3.98 3.38
CA ALA A 191 -5.80 -3.82 4.80
C ALA A 191 -4.69 -4.81 5.20
N PRO A 192 -3.43 -4.36 5.27
CA PRO A 192 -2.34 -5.16 5.83
C PRO A 192 -2.52 -5.37 7.33
N GLY A 193 -2.16 -6.56 7.80
CA GLY A 193 -1.93 -6.82 9.22
C GLY A 193 -0.54 -6.36 9.69
N GLY A 194 0.04 -7.09 10.62
CA GLY A 194 1.44 -6.90 11.02
C GLY A 194 2.40 -7.35 9.91
N ILE A 195 3.10 -6.41 9.28
CA ILE A 195 4.00 -6.68 8.15
C ILE A 195 5.44 -6.38 8.55
N ALA A 196 6.28 -7.39 8.45
CA ALA A 196 7.73 -7.25 8.61
C ALA A 196 8.29 -6.45 7.44
N SER A 197 8.49 -5.16 7.66
CA SER A 197 8.98 -4.21 6.67
C SER A 197 10.04 -3.30 7.30
N SER A 198 10.64 -2.42 6.50
CA SER A 198 11.57 -1.39 7.02
C SER A 198 10.96 -0.51 8.13
N GLY A 199 9.64 -0.51 8.31
CA GLY A 199 8.99 0.10 9.46
C GLY A 199 9.34 -0.55 10.80
N PHE A 200 9.84 -1.78 10.82
CA PHE A 200 10.32 -2.45 12.04
C PHE A 200 11.74 -2.06 12.45
N GLU A 201 12.51 -1.42 11.57
CA GLU A 201 13.87 -0.94 11.88
C GLU A 201 13.91 0.09 13.03
N VAL A 202 12.77 0.73 13.32
CA VAL A 202 12.64 1.70 14.42
C VAL A 202 12.46 1.07 15.80
N TYR A 203 12.26 -0.26 15.88
CA TYR A 203 12.10 -0.94 17.16
C TYR A 203 13.45 -1.32 17.77
N THR A 204 13.63 -0.97 19.05
CA THR A 204 14.82 -1.35 19.80
C THR A 204 14.81 -2.87 20.12
N PRO A 205 15.96 -3.48 20.46
CA PRO A 205 16.01 -4.89 20.86
C PRO A 205 15.04 -5.24 22.00
N GLU A 206 14.84 -4.32 22.96
CA GLU A 206 13.93 -4.52 24.09
C GLU A 206 12.47 -4.57 23.61
N ASN A 207 12.11 -3.73 22.65
CA ASN A 207 10.77 -3.71 22.07
C ASN A 207 10.52 -4.90 21.12
N TRP A 208 11.59 -5.53 20.62
CA TRP A 208 11.47 -6.66 19.69
C TRP A 208 10.82 -7.89 20.35
N ALA A 209 11.10 -8.15 21.62
CA ALA A 209 10.45 -9.22 22.36
C ALA A 209 8.92 -9.03 22.46
N GLU A 210 8.46 -7.80 22.61
CA GLU A 210 7.03 -7.47 22.61
C GLU A 210 6.42 -7.59 21.20
N VAL A 211 7.16 -7.21 20.16
CA VAL A 211 6.74 -7.39 18.75
C VAL A 211 6.55 -8.87 18.43
N LYS A 212 7.45 -9.76 18.85
CA LYS A 212 7.28 -11.22 18.68
C LYS A 212 6.02 -11.76 19.37
N LYS A 213 5.64 -11.23 20.52
CA LYS A 213 4.39 -11.62 21.20
C LYS A 213 3.14 -11.24 20.40
N VAL A 214 3.21 -10.21 19.57
CA VAL A 214 2.13 -9.81 18.67
C VAL A 214 1.93 -10.89 17.59
N ALA A 215 3.00 -11.39 16.99
CA ALA A 215 2.92 -12.46 16.00
C ALA A 215 2.23 -13.74 16.54
N ALA A 216 2.53 -14.11 17.79
CA ALA A 216 1.92 -15.28 18.43
C ALA A 216 0.39 -15.14 18.65
N LYS A 217 -0.15 -13.92 18.59
CA LYS A 217 -1.59 -13.66 18.71
C LYS A 217 -2.32 -13.66 17.36
N VAL A 218 -1.59 -13.71 16.26
CA VAL A 218 -2.16 -13.86 14.93
C VAL A 218 -2.43 -15.34 14.68
N PRO A 219 -3.57 -15.76 14.10
CA PRO A 219 -3.83 -17.17 13.79
C PRO A 219 -2.72 -17.87 13.01
N MET A 220 -2.10 -17.20 12.04
CA MET A 220 -0.93 -17.73 11.30
C MET A 220 0.39 -17.67 12.08
N GLN A 221 0.42 -17.12 13.28
CA GLN A 221 1.55 -17.04 14.23
C GLN A 221 2.86 -16.50 13.61
N ARG A 222 2.73 -15.64 12.62
CA ARG A 222 3.83 -14.94 11.97
C ARG A 222 3.42 -13.55 11.51
N PHE A 223 4.38 -12.70 11.24
CA PHE A 223 4.16 -11.52 10.44
C PHE A 223 4.07 -11.88 8.96
N GLY A 224 3.29 -11.08 8.21
CA GLY A 224 3.39 -11.06 6.76
C GLY A 224 4.65 -10.31 6.31
N ASN A 225 4.96 -10.36 5.03
CA ASN A 225 6.02 -9.59 4.41
C ASN A 225 5.48 -8.65 3.30
N GLU A 226 6.35 -7.84 2.76
CA GLU A 226 6.01 -6.83 1.74
C GLU A 226 5.52 -7.48 0.44
N ALA A 227 6.06 -8.65 0.06
CA ALA A 227 5.67 -9.37 -1.16
C ALA A 227 4.25 -9.94 -1.07
N GLU A 228 3.83 -10.43 0.09
CA GLU A 228 2.47 -10.91 0.32
C GLU A 228 1.43 -9.80 0.16
N ILE A 229 1.76 -8.58 0.56
CA ILE A 229 0.90 -7.41 0.36
C ILE A 229 0.91 -6.96 -1.11
N SER A 230 2.08 -6.93 -1.72
CA SER A 230 2.26 -6.56 -3.13
C SER A 230 1.43 -7.47 -4.05
N ALA A 231 1.47 -8.79 -3.85
CA ALA A 231 0.67 -9.73 -4.61
C ALA A 231 -0.84 -9.42 -4.55
N GLY A 232 -1.35 -9.04 -3.37
CA GLY A 232 -2.75 -8.62 -3.23
C GLY A 232 -3.06 -7.31 -3.96
N ILE A 233 -2.14 -6.35 -3.96
CA ILE A 233 -2.27 -5.09 -4.71
C ILE A 233 -2.31 -5.39 -6.22
N VAL A 234 -1.37 -6.20 -6.70
CA VAL A 234 -1.29 -6.61 -8.12
C VAL A 234 -2.56 -7.33 -8.55
N PHE A 235 -3.08 -8.26 -7.72
CA PHE A 235 -4.36 -8.91 -7.97
C PHE A 235 -5.50 -7.89 -8.14
N LEU A 236 -5.66 -6.96 -7.21
CA LEU A 236 -6.74 -5.96 -7.25
C LEU A 236 -6.62 -4.99 -8.44
N LEU A 237 -5.41 -4.68 -8.89
CA LEU A 237 -5.18 -3.87 -10.10
C LEU A 237 -5.44 -4.66 -11.38
N SER A 238 -5.27 -5.98 -11.36
CA SER A 238 -5.31 -6.85 -12.55
C SER A 238 -6.74 -7.05 -13.09
N PRO A 239 -6.88 -7.53 -14.36
CA PRO A 239 -8.17 -7.94 -14.91
C PRO A 239 -8.84 -9.09 -14.15
N ALA A 240 -8.09 -9.89 -13.37
CA ALA A 240 -8.67 -10.95 -12.55
C ALA A 240 -9.64 -10.43 -11.48
N ALA A 241 -9.49 -9.15 -11.08
CA ALA A 241 -10.39 -8.46 -10.17
C ALA A 241 -11.48 -7.63 -10.89
N SER A 242 -11.82 -7.94 -12.15
CA SER A 242 -12.74 -7.14 -12.98
C SER A 242 -14.15 -6.98 -12.38
N TYR A 243 -14.59 -7.90 -11.53
CA TYR A 243 -15.88 -7.82 -10.84
C TYR A 243 -15.76 -7.49 -9.34
N ILE A 244 -14.60 -6.92 -8.95
CA ILE A 244 -14.31 -6.54 -7.56
C ILE A 244 -14.12 -5.03 -7.49
N THR A 245 -15.05 -4.33 -6.82
CA THR A 245 -14.98 -2.90 -6.53
C THR A 245 -15.69 -2.60 -5.21
N GLY A 246 -15.25 -1.59 -4.46
CA GLY A 246 -15.81 -1.19 -3.17
C GLY A 246 -15.48 -2.14 -2.03
N THR A 247 -14.56 -3.09 -2.19
CA THR A 247 -14.21 -4.04 -1.12
C THR A 247 -12.91 -3.66 -0.42
N CYS A 248 -12.74 -4.23 0.77
CA CYS A 248 -11.46 -4.24 1.49
C CYS A 248 -10.91 -5.66 1.58
N LEU A 249 -9.84 -5.93 0.84
CA LEU A 249 -9.09 -7.18 0.95
C LEU A 249 -8.17 -7.13 2.17
N ARG A 250 -8.40 -8.00 3.15
CA ARG A 250 -7.52 -8.13 4.30
C ARG A 250 -6.42 -9.15 4.02
N ILE A 251 -5.17 -8.75 4.29
CA ILE A 251 -3.98 -9.63 4.25
C ILE A 251 -3.28 -9.48 5.59
N ASP A 252 -3.75 -10.22 6.58
CA ASP A 252 -3.50 -9.98 8.00
C ASP A 252 -3.21 -11.25 8.82
N GLY A 253 -3.07 -12.40 8.15
CA GLY A 253 -2.87 -13.68 8.83
C GLY A 253 -4.05 -14.12 9.70
N GLY A 254 -5.23 -13.52 9.50
CA GLY A 254 -6.45 -13.79 10.28
C GLY A 254 -6.54 -12.99 11.59
N SER A 255 -5.70 -11.98 11.80
CA SER A 255 -5.58 -11.20 13.05
C SER A 255 -6.92 -10.76 13.65
N PRO A 256 -7.85 -10.12 12.91
CA PRO A 256 -9.12 -9.66 13.48
C PRO A 256 -10.08 -10.79 13.89
N ASN A 257 -9.82 -12.01 13.45
CA ASN A 257 -10.67 -13.16 13.76
C ASN A 257 -10.24 -13.86 15.06
N ALA A 258 -9.06 -13.54 15.59
CA ALA A 258 -8.62 -14.01 16.90
C ALA A 258 -9.56 -13.49 18.00
N ARG A 259 -10.16 -14.39 18.79
CA ARG A 259 -11.08 -14.05 19.87
C ARG A 259 -10.42 -14.33 21.20
N ALA A 260 -10.60 -13.44 22.18
CA ALA A 260 -10.06 -13.62 23.52
C ALA A 260 -10.58 -14.91 24.22
N THR A 261 -11.76 -15.39 23.79
CA THR A 261 -12.40 -16.61 24.31
C THR A 261 -11.95 -17.88 23.60
N PHE A 262 -11.11 -17.78 22.58
CA PHE A 262 -10.57 -18.93 21.83
C PHE A 262 -9.05 -18.91 21.92
N GLU A 263 -8.48 -19.92 22.58
CA GLU A 263 -7.03 -20.05 22.71
C GLU A 263 -6.43 -20.56 21.40
N LEU A 264 -5.53 -19.77 20.82
CA LEU A 264 -4.75 -20.18 19.67
C LEU A 264 -3.74 -21.25 20.10
N LYS A 265 -3.84 -22.43 19.54
CA LYS A 265 -2.85 -23.50 19.77
C LYS A 265 -1.54 -23.12 19.10
N PRO A 266 -0.39 -23.17 19.81
CA PRO A 266 0.91 -22.98 19.19
C PRO A 266 1.10 -23.98 18.03
N HIS A 267 1.61 -23.50 16.89
CA HIS A 267 1.90 -24.33 15.73
C HIS A 267 3.01 -23.72 14.86
N ASP A 268 3.62 -24.55 14.04
CA ASP A 268 4.65 -24.23 13.05
C ASP A 268 4.20 -24.56 11.59
N ARG A 269 2.89 -24.79 11.40
CA ARG A 269 2.31 -25.25 10.12
C ARG A 269 1.76 -24.13 9.24
N SER A 270 2.07 -22.87 9.54
CA SER A 270 1.72 -21.78 8.61
C SER A 270 2.42 -21.99 7.28
N PRO A 271 1.74 -21.72 6.15
CA PRO A 271 2.41 -21.68 4.87
C PRO A 271 3.66 -20.79 4.93
N PRO A 272 4.75 -21.18 4.27
CA PRO A 272 5.93 -20.31 4.20
C PRO A 272 5.54 -18.96 3.60
N PRO A 273 6.18 -17.86 4.03
CA PRO A 273 5.95 -16.56 3.41
C PRO A 273 6.25 -16.61 1.91
N PHE A 274 5.45 -15.91 1.12
CA PHE A 274 5.79 -15.67 -0.28
C PHE A 274 7.00 -14.74 -0.34
N ASP A 275 8.11 -15.20 -0.86
CA ASP A 275 9.40 -14.50 -0.91
C ASP A 275 9.79 -14.15 -2.35
N GLY A 276 8.90 -13.42 -3.05
CA GLY A 276 9.13 -12.96 -4.42
C GLY A 276 10.06 -11.75 -4.52
N PHE A 277 10.29 -11.02 -3.42
CA PHE A 277 11.04 -9.77 -3.44
C PHE A 277 12.52 -9.98 -3.15
N HIS A 278 13.32 -10.22 -4.18
CA HIS A 278 14.76 -10.47 -4.12
C HIS A 278 15.61 -9.35 -3.47
N ARG A 279 15.06 -8.14 -3.33
CA ARG A 279 15.71 -6.99 -2.67
C ARG A 279 15.08 -6.69 -1.30
N ALA A 280 14.35 -7.66 -0.73
CA ALA A 280 13.86 -7.52 0.63
C ALA A 280 15.05 -7.35 1.60
N LYS A 281 14.93 -6.39 2.51
CA LYS A 281 15.91 -6.29 3.58
C LYS A 281 15.65 -7.42 4.58
N PRO A 282 16.69 -8.12 5.08
CA PRO A 282 16.52 -9.10 6.13
C PRO A 282 15.84 -8.45 7.32
N THR A 283 14.61 -8.85 7.61
CA THR A 283 13.95 -8.48 8.86
C THR A 283 14.55 -9.33 9.97
N ARG A 284 14.88 -8.73 11.10
CA ARG A 284 15.30 -9.47 12.29
C ARG A 284 14.19 -10.46 12.63
N THR A 285 14.41 -11.75 12.40
CA THR A 285 13.51 -12.84 12.77
C THR A 285 13.63 -13.18 14.25
#